data_23c67168a308781e159b93b8bf956c5a
#
_entry.id   23c67168a308781e159b93b8bf956c5a
#
_cell.length_a   1.000
_cell.length_b   1.000
_cell.length_c   1.000
_cell.angle_alpha   90.00
_cell.angle_beta   90.00
_cell.angle_gamma   90.00
#
_symmetry.space_group_name_H-M   'P 1'
#
loop_
_entity.id
_entity.type
_entity.pdbx_description
1 polymer ?
#
loop_
_entity_poly.entity_id
_entity_poly.type
_entity_poly.pdbx_seq_one_letter_code
_entity_poly.pdbx_strand_id
1 'polypeptide(L)'
;MSGARPEQAALSRNTDMSKTEETRAVIEAMVDGLNDHRILDIGEFFTEGFRWMGNTGCGTKEGLRQFQDNWQKPFQAAFSDKVCVDEARLYMGEWAAAFGRQDAIHSGTFMGVEPTGKKIQIRYMDFWKVKNGKIVDNWVMVDFPKVLAQLGVDVFSGHGWESYDRKEEMAPKPRKN
;
A
#
# COMPACT_ATOMS: atom_id res chain seq x y z
N MET A 1 14.00 16.04 38.43
CA MET A 1 13.88 16.01 36.97
C MET A 1 15.27 15.75 36.40
N SER A 2 15.56 14.50 36.01
CA SER A 2 16.86 14.10 35.44
C SER A 2 16.82 14.37 33.94
N GLY A 3 17.36 15.50 33.50
CA GLY A 3 17.56 15.77 32.08
C GLY A 3 18.66 14.86 31.55
N ALA A 4 18.41 14.17 30.43
CA ALA A 4 19.40 13.37 29.75
C ALA A 4 20.62 14.26 29.37
N ARG A 5 21.83 13.73 29.58
CA ARG A 5 23.05 14.48 29.26
C ARG A 5 23.12 14.78 27.76
N PRO A 6 23.66 15.95 27.35
CA PRO A 6 23.73 16.34 25.92
C PRO A 6 24.38 15.30 25.02
N GLU A 7 25.33 14.55 25.51
CA GLU A 7 26.04 13.48 24.81
C GLU A 7 25.14 12.27 24.51
N GLN A 8 24.27 11.89 25.47
CA GLN A 8 23.26 10.83 25.26
C GLN A 8 22.18 11.25 24.25
N ALA A 9 21.82 12.52 24.24
CA ALA A 9 20.87 13.07 23.27
C ALA A 9 21.47 13.15 21.86
N ALA A 10 22.78 13.42 21.72
CA ALA A 10 23.49 13.43 20.44
C ALA A 10 23.69 12.01 19.88
N LEU A 11 24.06 11.04 20.72
CA LEU A 11 24.15 9.63 20.37
C LEU A 11 22.79 9.05 19.94
N SER A 12 21.72 9.36 20.66
CA SER A 12 20.34 8.95 20.30
C SER A 12 19.91 9.51 18.96
N ARG A 13 20.17 10.80 18.68
CA ARG A 13 19.85 11.43 17.38
C ARG A 13 20.66 10.81 16.24
N ASN A 14 21.95 10.51 16.44
CA ASN A 14 22.80 9.92 15.42
C ASN A 14 22.36 8.49 15.08
N THR A 15 21.94 7.71 16.08
CA THR A 15 21.37 6.37 15.89
C THR A 15 20.05 6.41 15.16
N ASP A 16 19.20 7.39 15.45
CA ASP A 16 17.90 7.56 14.77
C ASP A 16 18.05 8.02 13.32
N MET A 17 19.01 8.89 13.04
CA MET A 17 19.39 9.29 11.67
C MET A 17 19.92 8.08 10.86
N SER A 18 20.77 7.21 11.46
CA SER A 18 21.28 6.01 10.82
C SER A 18 20.17 5.01 10.47
N LYS A 19 19.20 4.80 11.36
CA LYS A 19 18.03 3.96 11.10
C LYS A 19 17.12 4.53 10.02
N THR A 20 16.96 5.85 9.98
CA THR A 20 16.16 6.53 8.95
C THR A 20 16.77 6.31 7.56
N GLU A 21 18.09 6.41 7.42
CA GLU A 21 18.77 6.17 6.14
C GLU A 21 18.72 4.69 5.73
N GLU A 22 18.88 3.75 6.68
CA GLU A 22 18.69 2.32 6.42
C GLU A 22 17.28 2.02 5.92
N THR A 23 16.26 2.57 6.59
CA THR A 23 14.85 2.43 6.22
C THR A 23 14.60 3.00 4.83
N ARG A 24 15.12 4.20 4.53
CA ARG A 24 15.04 4.82 3.21
C ARG A 24 15.60 3.90 2.14
N ALA A 25 16.82 3.44 2.31
CA ALA A 25 17.52 2.61 1.32
C ALA A 25 16.73 1.32 1.00
N VAL A 26 16.18 0.65 2.03
CA VAL A 26 15.38 -0.57 1.86
C VAL A 26 14.10 -0.31 1.07
N ILE A 27 13.35 0.75 1.43
CA ILE A 27 12.07 1.06 0.78
C ILE A 27 12.28 1.54 -0.65
N GLU A 28 13.27 2.40 -0.90
CA GLU A 28 13.57 2.88 -2.26
C GLU A 28 13.97 1.71 -3.17
N ALA A 29 14.87 0.84 -2.72
CA ALA A 29 15.28 -0.34 -3.49
C ALA A 29 14.13 -1.32 -3.75
N MET A 30 13.22 -1.51 -2.78
CA MET A 30 12.01 -2.32 -2.95
C MET A 30 11.07 -1.72 -4.00
N VAL A 31 10.82 -0.42 -3.99
CA VAL A 31 9.95 0.25 -4.98
C VAL A 31 10.58 0.24 -6.36
N ASP A 32 11.89 0.44 -6.47
CA ASP A 32 12.62 0.31 -7.74
C ASP A 32 12.46 -1.11 -8.30
N GLY A 33 12.60 -2.15 -7.45
CA GLY A 33 12.35 -3.53 -7.83
C GLY A 33 10.91 -3.80 -8.32
N LEU A 34 9.91 -3.14 -7.73
CA LEU A 34 8.52 -3.20 -8.21
C LEU A 34 8.37 -2.55 -9.58
N ASN A 35 8.98 -1.39 -9.80
CA ASN A 35 8.92 -0.66 -11.08
C ASN A 35 9.72 -1.36 -12.18
N ASP A 36 10.77 -2.09 -11.82
CA ASP A 36 11.53 -2.97 -12.73
C ASP A 36 10.82 -4.31 -13.02
N HIS A 37 9.59 -4.49 -12.51
CA HIS A 37 8.80 -5.71 -12.64
C HIS A 37 9.44 -6.98 -12.04
N ARG A 38 10.39 -6.85 -11.12
CA ARG A 38 11.05 -7.95 -10.39
C ARG A 38 10.23 -8.46 -9.21
N ILE A 39 8.96 -8.70 -9.39
CA ILE A 39 7.98 -8.81 -8.31
C ILE A 39 8.20 -9.97 -7.35
N LEU A 40 8.64 -11.11 -7.84
CA LEU A 40 8.96 -12.25 -6.96
C LEU A 40 10.31 -12.05 -6.25
N ASP A 41 11.23 -11.33 -6.88
CA ASP A 41 12.58 -11.10 -6.35
C ASP A 41 12.60 -10.07 -5.22
N ILE A 42 11.57 -9.19 -5.12
CA ILE A 42 11.48 -8.26 -3.99
C ILE A 42 11.32 -8.96 -2.63
N GLY A 43 11.09 -10.27 -2.61
CA GLY A 43 11.10 -11.06 -1.38
C GLY A 43 12.38 -10.90 -0.56
N GLU A 44 13.49 -10.55 -1.19
CA GLU A 44 14.76 -10.25 -0.51
C GLU A 44 14.65 -9.08 0.48
N PHE A 45 13.71 -8.15 0.30
CA PHE A 45 13.51 -7.00 1.20
C PHE A 45 12.68 -7.31 2.44
N PHE A 46 12.05 -8.49 2.50
CA PHE A 46 11.12 -8.87 3.57
C PHE A 46 11.69 -9.97 4.46
N THR A 47 11.21 -10.03 5.70
CA THR A 47 11.46 -11.19 6.58
C THR A 47 10.50 -12.34 6.23
N GLU A 48 10.88 -13.58 6.56
CA GLU A 48 9.96 -14.74 6.43
C GLU A 48 8.67 -14.56 7.21
N GLY A 49 8.75 -13.97 8.41
CA GLY A 49 7.60 -13.65 9.27
C GLY A 49 6.91 -12.32 8.95
N PHE A 50 7.16 -11.73 7.78
CA PHE A 50 6.53 -10.49 7.33
C PHE A 50 5.02 -10.52 7.47
N ARG A 51 4.43 -9.39 7.92
CA ARG A 51 2.98 -9.23 7.99
C ARG A 51 2.53 -8.12 7.05
N TRP A 52 1.59 -8.43 6.20
CA TRP A 52 0.94 -7.49 5.30
C TRP A 52 -0.51 -7.28 5.75
N MET A 53 -0.81 -6.12 6.30
CA MET A 53 -2.13 -5.76 6.83
C MET A 53 -2.88 -4.91 5.79
N GLY A 54 -3.59 -5.58 4.90
CA GLY A 54 -4.41 -4.92 3.90
C GLY A 54 -5.82 -4.59 4.42
N ASN A 55 -6.49 -3.67 3.72
CA ASN A 55 -7.87 -3.29 4.03
C ASN A 55 -8.89 -4.36 3.62
N THR A 56 -10.17 -4.10 3.89
CA THR A 56 -11.30 -4.95 3.46
C THR A 56 -11.23 -5.24 1.96
N GLY A 57 -11.42 -6.49 1.58
CA GLY A 57 -11.31 -6.99 0.22
C GLY A 57 -10.03 -7.77 -0.05
N CYS A 58 -8.92 -7.46 0.63
CA CYS A 58 -7.68 -8.22 0.54
C CYS A 58 -7.25 -8.89 1.87
N GLY A 59 -7.64 -8.31 3.01
CA GLY A 59 -7.35 -8.87 4.34
C GLY A 59 -5.87 -8.91 4.68
N THR A 60 -5.53 -9.57 5.79
CA THR A 60 -4.16 -9.71 6.28
C THR A 60 -3.48 -10.94 5.69
N LYS A 61 -2.18 -10.85 5.44
CA LYS A 61 -1.30 -11.97 5.05
C LYS A 61 -0.21 -12.12 6.09
N GLU A 62 -0.04 -13.32 6.59
CA GLU A 62 0.98 -13.67 7.59
C GLU A 62 2.06 -14.53 6.95
N GLY A 63 3.28 -14.03 6.96
CA GLY A 63 4.43 -14.61 6.29
C GLY A 63 4.58 -14.20 4.82
N LEU A 64 5.84 -14.12 4.39
CA LEU A 64 6.21 -13.72 3.04
C LEU A 64 5.53 -14.61 1.97
N ARG A 65 5.51 -15.92 2.19
CA ARG A 65 4.91 -16.87 1.24
C ARG A 65 3.41 -16.61 1.05
N GLN A 66 2.67 -16.42 2.15
CA GLN A 66 1.22 -16.14 2.06
C GLN A 66 0.96 -14.81 1.34
N PHE A 67 1.78 -13.79 1.61
CA PHE A 67 1.71 -12.51 0.91
C PHE A 67 1.94 -12.68 -0.60
N GLN A 68 2.98 -13.41 -0.99
CA GLN A 68 3.29 -13.67 -2.40
C GLN A 68 2.19 -14.46 -3.11
N ASP A 69 1.72 -15.55 -2.50
CA ASP A 69 0.75 -16.45 -3.14
C ASP A 69 -0.68 -15.87 -3.16
N ASN A 70 -1.09 -15.14 -2.11
CA ASN A 70 -2.47 -14.71 -1.94
C ASN A 70 -2.70 -13.22 -2.19
N TRP A 71 -1.65 -12.45 -2.50
CA TRP A 71 -1.75 -11.05 -2.88
C TRP A 71 -0.90 -10.71 -4.11
N GLN A 72 0.42 -10.85 -4.04
CA GLN A 72 1.29 -10.40 -5.13
C GLN A 72 0.97 -11.08 -6.47
N LYS A 73 0.96 -12.41 -6.51
CA LYS A 73 0.71 -13.17 -7.75
C LYS A 73 -0.70 -12.89 -8.32
N PRO A 74 -1.80 -12.96 -7.52
CA PRO A 74 -3.13 -12.61 -8.03
C PRO A 74 -3.22 -11.16 -8.52
N PHE A 75 -2.60 -10.21 -7.80
CA PHE A 75 -2.59 -8.81 -8.18
C PHE A 75 -1.80 -8.57 -9.48
N GLN A 76 -0.70 -9.29 -9.68
CA GLN A 76 0.04 -9.27 -10.92
C GLN A 76 -0.75 -9.87 -12.09
N ALA A 77 -1.49 -10.95 -11.85
CA ALA A 77 -2.33 -11.55 -12.87
C ALA A 77 -3.49 -10.63 -13.30
N ALA A 78 -4.01 -9.82 -12.36
CA ALA A 78 -5.12 -8.90 -12.63
C ALA A 78 -4.69 -7.62 -13.36
N PHE A 79 -3.45 -7.16 -13.16
CA PHE A 79 -2.97 -5.86 -13.64
C PHE A 79 -1.59 -5.95 -14.26
N SER A 80 -1.46 -5.58 -15.54
CA SER A 80 -0.18 -5.46 -16.24
C SER A 80 0.34 -4.02 -16.27
N ASP A 81 1.60 -3.87 -16.70
CA ASP A 81 2.29 -2.59 -16.94
C ASP A 81 2.20 -1.62 -15.75
N LYS A 82 2.30 -2.17 -14.54
CA LYS A 82 2.19 -1.38 -13.31
C LYS A 82 3.41 -0.50 -13.09
N VAL A 83 3.16 0.77 -12.80
CA VAL A 83 4.17 1.74 -12.40
C VAL A 83 3.72 2.41 -11.10
N CYS A 84 4.54 2.31 -10.06
CA CYS A 84 4.33 3.02 -8.81
C CYS A 84 4.73 4.49 -8.98
N VAL A 85 3.81 5.39 -8.66
CA VAL A 85 4.01 6.85 -8.67
C VAL A 85 3.67 7.36 -7.29
N ASP A 86 4.67 7.47 -6.43
CA ASP A 86 4.50 8.07 -5.10
C ASP A 86 4.40 9.59 -5.20
N GLU A 87 3.37 10.16 -4.60
CA GLU A 87 3.20 11.61 -4.46
C GLU A 87 4.05 12.15 -3.30
N ALA A 88 4.20 11.34 -2.23
CA ALA A 88 5.13 11.63 -1.14
C ALA A 88 5.62 10.35 -0.46
N ARG A 89 6.84 10.41 0.07
CA ARG A 89 7.44 9.42 0.96
C ARG A 89 7.98 10.10 2.22
N LEU A 90 7.80 9.45 3.36
CA LEU A 90 8.27 9.93 4.66
C LEU A 90 9.09 8.82 5.31
N TYR A 91 10.16 9.20 5.99
CA TYR A 91 11.05 8.27 6.69
C TYR A 91 11.36 8.80 8.09
N MET A 92 11.22 7.94 9.10
CA MET A 92 11.50 8.29 10.49
C MET A 92 11.91 7.05 11.30
N GLY A 93 13.19 6.95 11.64
CA GLY A 93 13.70 5.78 12.34
C GLY A 93 13.43 4.48 11.57
N GLU A 94 12.77 3.53 12.20
CA GLU A 94 12.37 2.24 11.60
C GLU A 94 11.10 2.31 10.73
N TRP A 95 10.53 3.50 10.52
CA TRP A 95 9.27 3.67 9.83
C TRP A 95 9.41 4.41 8.51
N ALA A 96 8.65 3.96 7.53
CA ALA A 96 8.41 4.69 6.29
C ALA A 96 6.92 4.76 6.01
N ALA A 97 6.50 5.79 5.31
CA ALA A 97 5.16 5.92 4.78
C ALA A 97 5.22 6.49 3.36
N ALA A 98 4.28 6.08 2.52
CA ALA A 98 4.05 6.68 1.21
C ALA A 98 2.56 6.75 0.92
N PHE A 99 2.19 7.68 0.06
CA PHE A 99 0.90 7.64 -0.63
C PHE A 99 1.11 8.02 -2.09
N GLY A 100 0.27 7.45 -2.93
CA GLY A 100 0.39 7.63 -4.36
C GLY A 100 -0.60 6.75 -5.12
N ARG A 101 -0.17 6.33 -6.29
CA ARG A 101 -0.94 5.43 -7.13
C ARG A 101 -0.03 4.48 -7.91
N GLN A 102 -0.61 3.39 -8.35
CA GLN A 102 -0.07 2.61 -9.46
C GLN A 102 -0.90 2.92 -10.70
N ASP A 103 -0.24 3.31 -11.77
CA ASP A 103 -0.83 3.33 -13.11
C ASP A 103 -0.70 1.91 -13.67
N ALA A 104 -1.78 1.35 -14.24
CA ALA A 104 -1.82 -0.05 -14.68
C ALA A 104 -2.83 -0.29 -15.80
N ILE A 105 -2.78 -1.48 -16.41
CA ILE A 105 -3.80 -1.98 -17.34
C ILE A 105 -4.55 -3.13 -16.65
N HIS A 106 -5.89 -3.08 -16.62
CA HIS A 106 -6.72 -4.18 -16.13
C HIS A 106 -6.73 -5.31 -17.16
N SER A 107 -5.87 -6.30 -16.98
CA SER A 107 -5.56 -7.37 -17.92
C SER A 107 -6.02 -8.77 -17.49
N GLY A 108 -6.44 -8.93 -16.24
CA GLY A 108 -6.97 -10.19 -15.70
C GLY A 108 -8.18 -9.95 -14.80
N THR A 109 -8.83 -11.03 -14.36
CA THR A 109 -10.00 -10.94 -13.47
C THR A 109 -9.63 -10.30 -12.14
N PHE A 110 -10.37 -9.27 -11.71
CA PHE A 110 -10.19 -8.59 -10.44
C PHE A 110 -11.52 -8.43 -9.70
N MET A 111 -11.63 -9.02 -8.49
CA MET A 111 -12.84 -8.96 -7.64
C MET A 111 -14.14 -9.24 -8.41
N GLY A 112 -14.13 -10.27 -9.28
CA GLY A 112 -15.28 -10.69 -10.07
C GLY A 112 -15.51 -9.88 -11.35
N VAL A 113 -14.67 -8.91 -11.67
CA VAL A 113 -14.71 -8.16 -12.92
C VAL A 113 -13.74 -8.78 -13.92
N GLU A 114 -14.25 -9.20 -15.07
CA GLU A 114 -13.44 -9.74 -16.16
C GLU A 114 -12.52 -8.66 -16.78
N PRO A 115 -11.38 -9.05 -17.39
CA PRO A 115 -10.40 -8.11 -17.91
C PRO A 115 -11.04 -7.14 -18.93
N THR A 116 -10.83 -5.85 -18.72
CA THR A 116 -11.41 -4.79 -19.57
C THR A 116 -10.42 -4.16 -20.54
N GLY A 117 -9.12 -4.39 -20.37
CA GLY A 117 -8.05 -3.72 -21.10
C GLY A 117 -7.91 -2.22 -20.79
N LYS A 118 -8.68 -1.70 -19.85
CA LYS A 118 -8.64 -0.27 -19.48
C LYS A 118 -7.36 0.08 -18.75
N LYS A 119 -6.84 1.27 -19.04
CA LYS A 119 -5.86 1.95 -18.19
C LYS A 119 -6.57 2.46 -16.95
N ILE A 120 -6.04 2.16 -15.79
CA ILE A 120 -6.61 2.52 -14.49
C ILE A 120 -5.55 3.07 -13.54
N GLN A 121 -6.01 3.73 -12.51
CA GLN A 121 -5.20 4.21 -11.39
C GLN A 121 -5.63 3.52 -10.11
N ILE A 122 -4.68 2.91 -9.41
CA ILE A 122 -4.87 2.21 -8.15
C ILE A 122 -4.24 3.06 -7.06
N ARG A 123 -5.04 3.84 -6.33
CA ARG A 123 -4.55 4.68 -5.23
C ARG A 123 -4.22 3.83 -4.02
N TYR A 124 -3.15 4.18 -3.31
CA TYR A 124 -2.72 3.51 -2.10
C TYR A 124 -2.12 4.47 -1.07
N MET A 125 -2.11 4.01 0.16
CA MET A 125 -1.30 4.52 1.27
C MET A 125 -0.64 3.34 1.95
N ASP A 126 0.65 3.45 2.20
CA ASP A 126 1.46 2.42 2.82
C ASP A 126 2.19 2.95 4.04
N PHE A 127 2.28 2.12 5.08
CA PHE A 127 3.19 2.27 6.19
C PHE A 127 4.02 1.01 6.32
N TRP A 128 5.33 1.13 6.29
CA TRP A 128 6.26 0.02 6.48
C TRP A 128 7.02 0.17 7.78
N LYS A 129 7.31 -0.97 8.39
CA LYS A 129 8.26 -1.07 9.50
C LYS A 129 9.46 -1.86 9.04
N VAL A 130 10.65 -1.25 9.16
CA VAL A 130 11.94 -1.86 8.80
C VAL A 130 12.72 -2.16 10.07
N LYS A 131 13.29 -3.35 10.16
CA LYS A 131 14.20 -3.76 11.23
C LYS A 131 15.36 -4.54 10.63
N ASN A 132 16.58 -4.17 10.98
CA ASN A 132 17.80 -4.85 10.55
C ASN A 132 17.85 -5.04 9.02
N GLY A 133 17.57 -3.97 8.27
CA GLY A 133 17.60 -3.96 6.81
C GLY A 133 16.49 -4.76 6.12
N LYS A 134 15.42 -5.16 6.84
CA LYS A 134 14.31 -5.93 6.29
C LYS A 134 12.96 -5.35 6.71
N ILE A 135 11.99 -5.40 5.81
CA ILE A 135 10.59 -5.04 6.08
C ILE A 135 9.96 -6.17 6.91
N VAL A 136 9.45 -5.83 8.09
CA VAL A 136 8.80 -6.77 8.99
C VAL A 136 7.28 -6.64 8.97
N ASP A 137 6.76 -5.44 8.75
CA ASP A 137 5.33 -5.15 8.68
C ASP A 137 5.04 -4.13 7.57
N ASN A 138 3.87 -4.27 6.95
CA ASN A 138 3.32 -3.27 6.03
C ASN A 138 1.81 -3.13 6.28
N TRP A 139 1.35 -1.93 6.58
CA TRP A 139 -0.06 -1.55 6.60
C TRP A 139 -0.37 -0.85 5.30
N VAL A 140 -1.36 -1.35 4.57
CA VAL A 140 -1.71 -0.81 3.27
C VAL A 140 -3.20 -0.53 3.16
N MET A 141 -3.52 0.62 2.59
CA MET A 141 -4.87 0.97 2.18
C MET A 141 -4.87 1.14 0.66
N VAL A 142 -5.65 0.30 -0.02
CA VAL A 142 -5.89 0.40 -1.47
C VAL A 142 -7.32 0.86 -1.70
N ASP A 143 -7.51 1.87 -2.53
CA ASP A 143 -8.84 2.41 -2.85
C ASP A 143 -9.57 1.50 -3.85
N PHE A 144 -10.00 0.30 -3.39
CA PHE A 144 -10.75 -0.64 -4.22
C PHE A 144 -12.07 -0.08 -4.76
N PRO A 145 -12.85 0.72 -4.00
CA PRO A 145 -14.03 1.36 -4.56
C PRO A 145 -13.71 2.19 -5.81
N LYS A 146 -12.61 2.95 -5.79
CA LYS A 146 -12.18 3.75 -6.94
C LYS A 146 -11.71 2.88 -8.11
N VAL A 147 -11.00 1.77 -7.82
CA VAL A 147 -10.61 0.81 -8.86
C VAL A 147 -11.86 0.22 -9.52
N LEU A 148 -12.79 -0.30 -8.73
CA LEU A 148 -14.03 -0.91 -9.21
C LEU A 148 -14.89 0.07 -9.99
N ALA A 149 -14.98 1.34 -9.55
CA ALA A 149 -15.70 2.39 -10.30
C ALA A 149 -15.10 2.64 -11.69
N GLN A 150 -13.78 2.65 -11.84
CA GLN A 150 -13.11 2.74 -13.15
C GLN A 150 -13.43 1.54 -14.05
N LEU A 151 -13.70 0.39 -13.45
CA LEU A 151 -14.10 -0.83 -14.15
C LEU A 151 -15.61 -0.93 -14.43
N GLY A 152 -16.39 0.04 -13.94
CA GLY A 152 -17.83 0.13 -14.17
C GLY A 152 -18.70 -0.47 -13.05
N VAL A 153 -18.10 -0.75 -11.87
CA VAL A 153 -18.80 -1.28 -10.71
C VAL A 153 -18.92 -0.22 -9.63
N ASP A 154 -20.15 0.20 -9.32
CA ASP A 154 -20.45 1.10 -8.20
C ASP A 154 -20.75 0.28 -6.94
N VAL A 155 -19.77 0.18 -6.04
CA VAL A 155 -19.89 -0.56 -4.78
C VAL A 155 -20.84 0.11 -3.77
N PHE A 156 -21.15 1.39 -3.97
CA PHE A 156 -22.04 2.15 -3.10
C PHE A 156 -23.48 2.24 -3.65
N SER A 157 -23.73 1.72 -4.85
CA SER A 157 -25.05 1.71 -5.49
C SER A 157 -25.69 3.11 -5.55
N GLY A 158 -24.90 4.14 -5.87
CA GLY A 158 -25.33 5.54 -5.91
C GLY A 158 -25.39 6.24 -4.53
N HIS A 159 -25.08 5.54 -3.44
CA HIS A 159 -25.15 6.07 -2.07
C HIS A 159 -23.78 6.54 -1.53
N GLY A 160 -22.77 6.71 -2.39
CA GLY A 160 -21.53 7.37 -2.01
C GLY A 160 -21.78 8.83 -1.63
N TRP A 161 -21.01 9.33 -0.66
CA TRP A 161 -21.20 10.69 -0.15
C TRP A 161 -20.83 11.79 -1.17
N GLU A 162 -20.18 11.45 -2.28
CA GLU A 162 -19.99 12.34 -3.44
C GLU A 162 -21.32 12.80 -4.05
N SER A 163 -22.47 12.15 -3.74
CA SER A 163 -23.81 12.62 -4.11
C SER A 163 -24.13 13.98 -3.51
N TYR A 164 -23.60 14.31 -2.33
CA TYR A 164 -23.78 15.63 -1.70
C TYR A 164 -23.08 16.75 -2.50
N ASP A 165 -21.95 16.46 -3.14
CA ASP A 165 -21.21 17.42 -3.98
C ASP A 165 -22.04 17.80 -5.22
N ARG A 166 -22.88 16.87 -5.71
CA ARG A 166 -23.77 17.06 -6.85
C ARG A 166 -25.11 17.70 -6.48
N LYS A 167 -25.31 18.06 -5.21
CA LYS A 167 -26.57 18.60 -4.66
C LYS A 167 -27.80 17.67 -4.89
N GLU A 168 -27.55 16.38 -5.01
CA GLU A 168 -28.57 15.37 -5.07
C GLU A 168 -29.20 15.22 -3.68
N GLU A 169 -30.53 15.32 -3.56
CA GLU A 169 -31.27 15.06 -2.31
C GLU A 169 -31.28 13.56 -2.00
N MET A 170 -30.11 13.01 -1.69
CA MET A 170 -29.99 11.62 -1.30
C MET A 170 -29.47 11.53 0.14
N ALA A 171 -30.30 11.90 1.10
CA ALA A 171 -30.11 11.40 2.44
C ALA A 171 -30.15 9.86 2.37
N PRO A 172 -29.14 9.14 2.91
CA PRO A 172 -29.17 7.69 2.95
C PRO A 172 -30.45 7.24 3.65
N LYS A 173 -31.35 6.54 2.94
CA LYS A 173 -32.55 5.97 3.56
C LYS A 173 -32.08 5.00 4.64
N PRO A 174 -32.60 5.10 5.88
CA PRO A 174 -32.25 4.15 6.92
C PRO A 174 -32.57 2.74 6.43
N ARG A 175 -31.63 1.81 6.63
CA ARG A 175 -31.85 0.39 6.32
C ARG A 175 -33.08 -0.05 7.10
N LYS A 176 -34.08 -0.58 6.42
CA LYS A 176 -35.15 -1.31 7.09
C LYS A 176 -34.52 -2.58 7.67
N ASN A 177 -34.52 -2.69 9.01
CA ASN A 177 -34.18 -3.91 9.70
C ASN A 177 -35.17 -5.04 9.35
#